data_b56dbbd9d0be154f0665ff0bd359574b
#
_entry.id   b56dbbd9d0be154f0665ff0bd359574b
#
_cell.length_a   1.000
_cell.length_b   1.000
_cell.length_c   1.000
_cell.angle_alpha   90.00
_cell.angle_beta   90.00
_cell.angle_gamma   90.00
#
_symmetry.space_group_name_H-M   'P 1'
#
loop_
_entity.id
_entity.type
_entity.pdbx_description
1 polymer ?
#
loop_
_entity_poly.entity_id
_entity_poly.type
_entity_poly.pdbx_seq_one_letter_code
_entity_poly.pdbx_strand_id
1 'polypeptide(L)'
;GFKKGTVNRANIGNLVRLGLPVGFQMGVETGSFSLSVIMMGWLGSTALAAHQVAGVITTLGFMVYYGIAAAVTIRVSNFRGRNDWPAIRHASFAGLHLVMGTAAIVVLLIGIFRNIMGYIITPEKEVVELVALLAWSVILYQAGDGLQILFANALRGISDVKYMAYMAVSYTHLRAHETL
;
A
#
# COMPACT_ATOMS: atom_id res chain seq x y z
N GLY A 1 27.95 0.73 -22.24
CA GLY A 1 29.13 1.17 -21.51
C GLY A 1 28.80 2.31 -20.56
N PHE A 2 28.97 2.10 -19.27
CA PHE A 2 28.87 3.16 -18.26
C PHE A 2 29.99 4.17 -18.51
N LYS A 3 29.66 5.39 -18.96
CA LYS A 3 30.62 6.48 -19.05
C LYS A 3 30.99 6.94 -17.63
N LYS A 4 32.24 6.76 -17.23
CA LYS A 4 32.83 7.41 -16.05
C LYS A 4 32.70 8.93 -16.24
N GLY A 5 31.79 9.59 -15.53
CA GLY A 5 31.66 11.05 -15.62
C GLY A 5 30.28 11.63 -15.28
N THR A 6 29.27 10.80 -15.02
CA THR A 6 27.90 11.28 -14.78
C THR A 6 27.50 11.41 -13.31
N VAL A 7 28.41 11.15 -12.36
CA VAL A 7 28.13 11.34 -10.94
C VAL A 7 28.47 12.79 -10.57
N ASN A 8 27.48 13.68 -10.70
CA ASN A 8 27.61 15.07 -10.26
C ASN A 8 26.99 15.21 -8.84
N ARG A 9 27.62 15.99 -7.97
CA ARG A 9 27.11 16.29 -6.61
C ARG A 9 25.66 16.79 -6.62
N ALA A 10 25.29 17.57 -7.65
CA ALA A 10 23.93 18.05 -7.85
C ALA A 10 22.93 16.89 -8.07
N ASN A 11 23.32 15.87 -8.85
CA ASN A 11 22.48 14.70 -9.10
C ASN A 11 22.30 13.84 -7.83
N ILE A 12 23.36 13.70 -7.03
CA ILE A 12 23.29 13.00 -5.74
C ILE A 12 22.36 13.76 -4.78
N GLY A 13 22.50 15.08 -4.69
CA GLY A 13 21.62 15.92 -3.86
C GLY A 13 20.15 15.80 -4.25
N ASN A 14 19.84 15.75 -5.53
CA ASN A 14 18.47 15.54 -6.02
C ASN A 14 17.95 14.14 -5.66
N LEU A 15 18.76 13.10 -5.81
CA LEU A 15 18.38 11.73 -5.43
C LEU A 15 18.10 11.61 -3.94
N VAL A 16 18.95 12.19 -3.10
CA VAL A 16 18.75 12.20 -1.64
C VAL A 16 17.49 12.99 -1.28
N ARG A 17 17.28 14.16 -1.89
CA ARG A 17 16.09 14.98 -1.64
C ARG A 17 14.78 14.27 -2.03
N LEU A 18 14.78 13.46 -3.08
CA LEU A 18 13.63 12.66 -3.51
C LEU A 18 13.52 11.36 -2.70
N GLY A 19 14.64 10.72 -2.39
CA GLY A 19 14.67 9.43 -1.70
C GLY A 19 14.35 9.52 -0.20
N LEU A 20 14.76 10.61 0.46
CA LEU A 20 14.58 10.74 1.92
C LEU A 20 13.10 10.74 2.34
N PRO A 21 12.19 11.50 1.72
CA PRO A 21 10.75 11.44 2.03
C PRO A 21 10.13 10.08 1.74
N VAL A 22 10.55 9.42 0.65
CA VAL A 22 10.09 8.06 0.30
C VAL A 22 10.56 7.05 1.33
N GLY A 23 11.84 7.12 1.73
CA GLY A 23 12.42 6.26 2.77
C GLY A 23 11.74 6.47 4.12
N PHE A 24 11.45 7.70 4.50
CA PHE A 24 10.69 8.02 5.71
C PHE A 24 9.28 7.45 5.68
N GLN A 25 8.55 7.62 4.57
CA GLN A 25 7.23 7.02 4.36
C GLN A 25 7.27 5.50 4.56
N MET A 26 8.18 4.81 3.87
CA MET A 26 8.32 3.36 3.98
C MET A 26 8.70 2.92 5.40
N GLY A 27 9.56 3.70 6.07
CA GLY A 27 9.94 3.45 7.47
C GLY A 27 8.75 3.54 8.42
N VAL A 28 7.90 4.57 8.28
CA VAL A 28 6.69 4.73 9.08
C VAL A 28 5.68 3.61 8.80
N GLU A 29 5.47 3.27 7.53
CA GLU A 29 4.56 2.16 7.14
C GLU A 29 5.05 0.83 7.73
N THR A 30 6.31 0.46 7.52
CA THR A 30 6.89 -0.79 8.05
C THR A 30 6.89 -0.80 9.58
N GLY A 31 7.22 0.32 10.21
CA GLY A 31 7.18 0.47 11.66
C GLY A 31 5.78 0.25 12.24
N SER A 32 4.76 0.78 11.59
CA SER A 32 3.35 0.58 12.00
C SER A 32 2.91 -0.89 11.88
N PHE A 33 3.32 -1.58 10.81
CA PHE A 33 3.09 -3.02 10.68
C PHE A 33 3.78 -3.81 11.78
N SER A 34 5.06 -3.51 12.06
CA SER A 34 5.82 -4.18 13.11
C SER A 34 5.21 -3.97 14.49
N LEU A 35 4.77 -2.74 14.78
CA LEU A 35 4.10 -2.41 16.03
C LEU A 35 2.78 -3.17 16.19
N SER A 36 1.98 -3.25 15.13
CA SER A 36 0.73 -4.03 15.13
C SER A 36 0.98 -5.51 15.45
N VAL A 37 2.02 -6.12 14.87
CA VAL A 37 2.41 -7.51 15.16
C VAL A 37 2.79 -7.69 16.63
N ILE A 38 3.56 -6.75 17.21
CA ILE A 38 3.96 -6.79 18.63
C ILE A 38 2.71 -6.70 19.54
N MET A 39 1.81 -5.77 19.24
CA MET A 39 0.56 -5.60 20.01
C MET A 39 -0.33 -6.85 19.94
N MET A 40 -0.46 -7.48 18.77
CA MET A 40 -1.18 -8.75 18.63
C MET A 40 -0.51 -9.88 19.40
N GLY A 41 0.82 -9.89 19.48
CA GLY A 41 1.56 -10.84 20.33
C GLY A 41 1.22 -10.73 21.81
N TRP A 42 0.91 -9.53 22.33
CA TRP A 42 0.48 -9.33 23.71
C TRP A 42 -0.93 -9.90 23.99
N LEU A 43 -1.79 -9.98 22.95
CA LEU A 43 -3.13 -10.56 23.06
C LEU A 43 -3.12 -12.10 23.02
N GLY A 44 -2.00 -12.72 22.71
CA GLY A 44 -1.82 -14.17 22.70
C GLY A 44 -1.54 -14.75 21.31
N SER A 45 -1.21 -16.04 21.30
CA SER A 45 -0.78 -16.76 20.09
C SER A 45 -1.89 -16.86 19.03
N THR A 46 -3.13 -17.07 19.43
CA THR A 46 -4.30 -17.15 18.53
C THR A 46 -4.55 -15.83 17.81
N ALA A 47 -4.49 -14.71 18.54
CA ALA A 47 -4.65 -13.38 17.96
C ALA A 47 -3.50 -13.06 16.97
N LEU A 48 -2.26 -13.38 17.35
CA LEU A 48 -1.10 -13.21 16.49
C LEU A 48 -1.22 -14.05 15.21
N ALA A 49 -1.63 -15.31 15.32
CA ALA A 49 -1.84 -16.20 14.18
C ALA A 49 -2.92 -15.66 13.24
N ALA A 50 -4.06 -15.22 13.77
CA ALA A 50 -5.14 -14.63 12.98
C ALA A 50 -4.70 -13.35 12.26
N HIS A 51 -3.91 -12.49 12.94
CA HIS A 51 -3.35 -11.27 12.32
C HIS A 51 -2.39 -11.61 11.18
N GLN A 52 -1.54 -12.63 11.32
CA GLN A 52 -0.63 -13.08 10.26
C GLN A 52 -1.41 -13.61 9.05
N VAL A 53 -2.46 -14.42 9.27
CA VAL A 53 -3.33 -14.91 8.19
C VAL A 53 -4.01 -13.75 7.45
N ALA A 54 -4.59 -12.81 8.19
CA ALA A 54 -5.20 -11.61 7.62
C ALA A 54 -4.16 -10.78 6.84
N GLY A 55 -2.92 -10.68 7.33
CA GLY A 55 -1.80 -10.02 6.65
C GLY A 55 -1.45 -10.64 5.31
N VAL A 56 -1.45 -11.98 5.21
CA VAL A 56 -1.22 -12.69 3.93
C VAL A 56 -2.32 -12.34 2.93
N ILE A 57 -3.59 -12.38 3.35
CA ILE A 57 -4.74 -12.04 2.50
C ILE A 57 -4.64 -10.60 2.00
N THR A 58 -4.31 -9.67 2.90
CA THR A 58 -4.13 -8.25 2.58
C THR A 58 -2.99 -8.03 1.57
N THR A 59 -1.88 -8.74 1.73
CA THR A 59 -0.71 -8.65 0.86
C THR A 59 -1.04 -9.05 -0.58
N LEU A 60 -1.91 -10.04 -0.80
CA LEU A 60 -2.34 -10.43 -2.14
C LEU A 60 -3.06 -9.29 -2.85
N GLY A 61 -3.97 -8.59 -2.18
CA GLY A 61 -4.64 -7.40 -2.71
C GLY A 61 -3.64 -6.26 -3.00
N PHE A 62 -2.74 -6.00 -2.04
CA PHE A 62 -1.68 -5.00 -2.17
C PHE A 62 -0.83 -5.21 -3.44
N MET A 63 -0.42 -6.44 -3.73
CA MET A 63 0.39 -6.76 -4.90
C MET A 63 -0.26 -6.33 -6.22
N VAL A 64 -1.59 -6.52 -6.33
CA VAL A 64 -2.36 -6.11 -7.52
C VAL A 64 -2.39 -4.58 -7.63
N TYR A 65 -2.70 -3.88 -6.54
CA TYR A 65 -2.73 -2.41 -6.52
C TYR A 65 -1.37 -1.80 -6.83
N TYR A 66 -0.32 -2.37 -6.25
CA TYR A 66 1.05 -1.93 -6.48
C TYR A 66 1.47 -2.07 -7.95
N GLY A 67 1.09 -3.16 -8.61
CA GLY A 67 1.35 -3.35 -10.04
C GLY A 67 0.68 -2.26 -10.90
N ILE A 68 -0.60 -1.94 -10.64
CA ILE A 68 -1.32 -0.88 -11.34
C ILE A 68 -0.68 0.49 -11.05
N ALA A 69 -0.39 0.77 -9.79
CA ALA A 69 0.20 2.03 -9.36
C ALA A 69 1.60 2.25 -9.95
N ALA A 70 2.42 1.20 -10.07
CA ALA A 70 3.72 1.27 -10.74
C ALA A 70 3.58 1.62 -12.23
N ALA A 71 2.60 1.05 -12.92
CA ALA A 71 2.30 1.41 -14.32
C ALA A 71 1.87 2.89 -14.45
N VAL A 72 1.06 3.39 -13.51
CA VAL A 72 0.67 4.81 -13.45
C VAL A 72 1.89 5.69 -13.25
N THR A 73 2.80 5.34 -12.33
CA THR A 73 4.05 6.09 -12.10
C THR A 73 4.84 6.26 -13.40
N ILE A 74 5.02 5.18 -14.16
CA ILE A 74 5.76 5.21 -15.43
C ILE A 74 5.07 6.13 -16.46
N ARG A 75 3.74 6.03 -16.59
CA ARG A 75 2.96 6.88 -17.49
C ARG A 75 3.05 8.35 -17.11
N VAL A 76 2.82 8.65 -15.83
CA VAL A 76 2.84 10.01 -15.29
C VAL A 76 4.23 10.64 -15.46
N SER A 77 5.31 9.91 -15.18
CA SER A 77 6.67 10.42 -15.35
C SER A 77 7.01 10.73 -16.82
N ASN A 78 6.56 9.88 -17.76
CA ASN A 78 6.71 10.13 -19.19
C ASN A 78 5.97 11.39 -19.65
N PHE A 79 4.71 11.59 -19.23
CA PHE A 79 3.94 12.79 -19.55
C PHE A 79 4.50 14.04 -18.86
N ARG A 80 5.03 13.89 -17.65
CA ARG A 80 5.73 14.97 -16.95
C ARG A 80 6.96 15.46 -17.72
N GLY A 81 7.75 14.53 -18.29
CA GLY A 81 8.90 14.86 -19.14
C GLY A 81 8.53 15.62 -20.42
N ARG A 82 7.27 15.51 -20.88
CA ARG A 82 6.70 16.22 -22.04
C ARG A 82 5.93 17.48 -21.66
N ASN A 83 5.83 17.81 -20.38
CA ASN A 83 4.98 18.87 -19.81
C ASN A 83 3.47 18.76 -20.19
N ASP A 84 2.99 17.53 -20.42
CA ASP A 84 1.60 17.24 -20.79
C ASP A 84 0.74 16.99 -19.54
N TRP A 85 0.30 18.06 -18.92
CA TRP A 85 -0.53 18.02 -17.71
C TRP A 85 -1.90 17.37 -17.91
N PRO A 86 -2.62 17.60 -19.03
CA PRO A 86 -3.86 16.88 -19.30
C PRO A 86 -3.66 15.37 -19.34
N ALA A 87 -2.61 14.88 -20.02
CA ALA A 87 -2.31 13.44 -20.08
C ALA A 87 -1.94 12.84 -18.73
N ILE A 88 -1.23 13.58 -17.85
CA ILE A 88 -0.96 13.18 -16.46
C ILE A 88 -2.29 12.93 -15.71
N ARG A 89 -3.21 13.89 -15.83
CA ARG A 89 -4.52 13.79 -15.19
C ARG A 89 -5.31 12.57 -15.69
N HIS A 90 -5.38 12.39 -17.01
CA HIS A 90 -6.05 11.22 -17.60
C HIS A 90 -5.43 9.89 -17.16
N ALA A 91 -4.11 9.78 -17.13
CA ALA A 91 -3.42 8.58 -16.68
C ALA A 91 -3.69 8.27 -15.20
N SER A 92 -3.71 9.31 -14.34
CA SER A 92 -4.02 9.16 -12.92
C SER A 92 -5.48 8.72 -12.69
N PHE A 93 -6.44 9.31 -13.40
CA PHE A 93 -7.85 8.90 -13.32
C PHE A 93 -8.10 7.51 -13.89
N ALA A 94 -7.44 7.14 -14.99
CA ALA A 94 -7.52 5.76 -15.51
C ALA A 94 -7.00 4.75 -14.48
N GLY A 95 -5.87 5.06 -13.83
CA GLY A 95 -5.34 4.27 -12.71
C GLY A 95 -6.33 4.16 -11.55
N LEU A 96 -7.01 5.27 -11.19
CA LEU A 96 -8.02 5.29 -10.15
C LEU A 96 -9.17 4.31 -10.45
N HIS A 97 -9.72 4.34 -11.66
CA HIS A 97 -10.79 3.41 -12.04
C HIS A 97 -10.34 1.95 -12.01
N LEU A 98 -9.11 1.67 -12.45
CA LEU A 98 -8.54 0.32 -12.40
C LEU A 98 -8.35 -0.16 -10.96
N VAL A 99 -7.78 0.66 -10.09
CA VAL A 99 -7.58 0.32 -8.67
C VAL A 99 -8.92 0.14 -7.97
N MET A 100 -9.88 1.04 -8.19
CA MET A 100 -11.21 0.91 -7.58
C MET A 100 -11.95 -0.33 -8.06
N GLY A 101 -11.88 -0.65 -9.36
CA GLY A 101 -12.47 -1.87 -9.92
C GLY A 101 -11.83 -3.14 -9.33
N THR A 102 -10.51 -3.19 -9.25
CA THR A 102 -9.81 -4.33 -8.64
C THR A 102 -10.04 -4.42 -7.13
N ALA A 103 -10.10 -3.29 -6.42
CA ALA A 103 -10.44 -3.24 -5.00
C ALA A 103 -11.85 -3.79 -4.76
N ALA A 104 -12.83 -3.42 -5.57
CA ALA A 104 -14.18 -3.94 -5.47
C ALA A 104 -14.22 -5.47 -5.66
N ILE A 105 -13.46 -6.01 -6.62
CA ILE A 105 -13.34 -7.47 -6.82
C ILE A 105 -12.70 -8.13 -5.61
N VAL A 106 -11.60 -7.60 -5.10
CA VAL A 106 -10.89 -8.16 -3.93
C VAL A 106 -11.80 -8.14 -2.69
N VAL A 107 -12.49 -7.02 -2.44
CA VAL A 107 -13.44 -6.88 -1.33
C VAL A 107 -14.59 -7.90 -1.44
N LEU A 108 -15.16 -8.09 -2.64
CA LEU A 108 -16.21 -9.09 -2.88
C LEU A 108 -15.70 -10.52 -2.62
N LEU A 109 -14.50 -10.85 -3.10
CA LEU A 109 -13.89 -12.16 -2.86
C LEU A 109 -13.63 -12.39 -1.36
N ILE A 110 -13.08 -11.42 -0.65
CA ILE A 110 -12.89 -11.51 0.81
C ILE A 110 -14.25 -11.69 1.50
N GLY A 111 -15.27 -10.92 1.14
CA GLY A 111 -16.61 -11.01 1.74
C GLY A 111 -17.28 -12.36 1.54
N ILE A 112 -17.20 -12.92 0.32
CA ILE A 112 -17.79 -14.23 -0.01
C ILE A 112 -17.04 -15.38 0.68
N PHE A 113 -15.70 -15.34 0.65
CA PHE A 113 -14.85 -16.44 1.13
C PHE A 113 -14.38 -16.28 2.57
N ARG A 114 -14.78 -15.23 3.30
CA ARG A 114 -14.29 -14.89 4.65
C ARG A 114 -14.29 -16.07 5.64
N ASN A 115 -15.30 -16.92 5.59
CA ASN A 115 -15.45 -18.05 6.50
C ASN A 115 -14.59 -19.26 6.13
N ILE A 116 -14.02 -19.27 4.93
CA ILE A 116 -13.24 -20.38 4.37
C ILE A 116 -11.76 -19.99 4.22
N MET A 117 -11.46 -18.72 4.05
CA MET A 117 -10.09 -18.24 3.80
C MET A 117 -9.10 -18.66 4.89
N GLY A 118 -9.51 -18.67 6.16
CA GLY A 118 -8.67 -19.11 7.26
C GLY A 118 -8.25 -20.57 7.13
N TYR A 119 -9.14 -21.45 6.65
CA TYR A 119 -8.87 -22.88 6.51
C TYR A 119 -7.81 -23.20 5.44
N ILE A 120 -7.57 -22.30 4.49
CA ILE A 120 -6.50 -22.47 3.48
C ILE A 120 -5.11 -22.42 4.13
N ILE A 121 -4.99 -21.69 5.24
CA ILE A 121 -3.71 -21.40 5.91
C ILE A 121 -3.56 -22.20 7.21
N THR A 122 -4.63 -22.37 7.98
CA THR A 122 -4.59 -23.07 9.27
C THR A 122 -5.85 -23.91 9.50
N PRO A 123 -5.73 -25.12 10.07
CA PRO A 123 -6.86 -25.95 10.45
C PRO A 123 -7.50 -25.54 11.81
N GLU A 124 -6.90 -24.61 12.54
CA GLU A 124 -7.35 -24.22 13.89
C GLU A 124 -8.61 -23.37 13.82
N LYS A 125 -9.74 -23.90 14.32
CA LYS A 125 -11.06 -23.24 14.28
C LYS A 125 -11.08 -21.87 14.94
N GLU A 126 -10.44 -21.73 16.10
CA GLU A 126 -10.38 -20.44 16.82
C GLU A 126 -9.70 -19.35 15.99
N VAL A 127 -8.62 -19.69 15.30
CA VAL A 127 -7.91 -18.77 14.42
C VAL A 127 -8.79 -18.41 13.21
N VAL A 128 -9.47 -19.41 12.62
CA VAL A 128 -10.35 -19.20 11.45
C VAL A 128 -11.54 -18.29 11.80
N GLU A 129 -12.17 -18.45 12.95
CA GLU A 129 -13.26 -17.61 13.41
C GLU A 129 -12.78 -16.16 13.61
N LEU A 130 -11.61 -15.98 14.20
CA LEU A 130 -11.02 -14.67 14.40
C LEU A 130 -10.63 -14.01 13.06
N VAL A 131 -10.10 -14.77 12.10
CA VAL A 131 -9.83 -14.29 10.73
C VAL A 131 -11.12 -13.83 10.06
N ALA A 132 -12.22 -14.57 10.19
CA ALA A 132 -13.50 -14.20 9.61
C ALA A 132 -14.08 -12.91 10.23
N LEU A 133 -13.79 -12.64 11.50
CA LEU A 133 -14.12 -11.37 12.16
C LEU A 133 -13.23 -10.23 11.64
N LEU A 134 -11.92 -10.45 11.58
CA LEU A 134 -10.95 -9.48 11.07
C LEU A 134 -11.17 -9.16 9.58
N ALA A 135 -11.81 -10.04 8.81
CA ALA A 135 -12.11 -9.81 7.40
C ALA A 135 -12.90 -8.52 7.16
N TRP A 136 -13.77 -8.10 8.09
CA TRP A 136 -14.50 -6.83 7.98
C TRP A 136 -13.56 -5.62 8.04
N SER A 137 -12.61 -5.64 8.97
CA SER A 137 -11.58 -4.58 9.06
C SER A 137 -10.69 -4.57 7.82
N VAL A 138 -10.33 -5.75 7.29
CA VAL A 138 -9.57 -5.89 6.04
C VAL A 138 -10.32 -5.31 4.86
N ILE A 139 -11.64 -5.53 4.75
CA ILE A 139 -12.50 -4.98 3.69
C ILE A 139 -12.48 -3.45 3.71
N LEU A 140 -12.67 -2.83 4.88
CA LEU A 140 -12.62 -1.38 5.03
C LEU A 140 -11.24 -0.81 4.67
N TYR A 141 -10.19 -1.47 5.15
CA TYR A 141 -8.82 -1.10 4.91
C TYR A 141 -8.43 -1.17 3.42
N GLN A 142 -8.86 -2.20 2.68
CA GLN A 142 -8.46 -2.43 1.29
C GLN A 142 -8.81 -1.28 0.35
N ALA A 143 -9.97 -0.64 0.54
CA ALA A 143 -10.36 0.51 -0.27
C ALA A 143 -9.43 1.72 -0.04
N GLY A 144 -9.10 2.00 1.22
CA GLY A 144 -8.16 3.07 1.59
C GLY A 144 -6.74 2.80 1.10
N ASP A 145 -6.28 1.55 1.22
CA ASP A 145 -4.95 1.11 0.81
C ASP A 145 -4.73 1.28 -0.70
N GLY A 146 -5.68 0.83 -1.51
CA GLY A 146 -5.62 1.01 -2.97
C GLY A 146 -5.53 2.48 -3.39
N LEU A 147 -6.30 3.36 -2.77
CA LEU A 147 -6.24 4.80 -3.02
C LEU A 147 -4.89 5.41 -2.61
N GLN A 148 -4.42 5.07 -1.41
CA GLN A 148 -3.14 5.56 -0.89
C GLN A 148 -1.98 5.17 -1.81
N ILE A 149 -1.91 3.90 -2.21
CA ILE A 149 -0.85 3.39 -3.10
C ILE A 149 -0.89 4.11 -4.45
N LEU A 150 -2.08 4.28 -5.05
CA LEU A 150 -2.22 4.94 -6.34
C LEU A 150 -1.73 6.38 -6.29
N PHE A 151 -2.23 7.17 -5.33
CA PHE A 151 -1.86 8.59 -5.24
C PHE A 151 -0.40 8.79 -4.85
N ALA A 152 0.14 7.97 -3.95
CA ALA A 152 1.56 8.00 -3.61
C ALA A 152 2.43 7.75 -4.86
N ASN A 153 2.06 6.79 -5.70
CA ASN A 153 2.79 6.47 -6.91
C ASN A 153 2.60 7.53 -8.01
N ALA A 154 1.43 8.14 -8.15
CA ALA A 154 1.21 9.26 -9.07
C ALA A 154 2.08 10.48 -8.67
N LEU A 155 2.15 10.82 -7.38
CA LEU A 155 3.00 11.89 -6.84
C LEU A 155 4.49 11.58 -7.05
N ARG A 156 4.92 10.35 -6.88
CA ARG A 156 6.28 9.92 -7.23
C ARG A 156 6.57 10.17 -8.71
N GLY A 157 5.60 9.88 -9.59
CA GLY A 157 5.73 10.08 -11.03
C GLY A 157 5.96 11.54 -11.44
N ILE A 158 5.37 12.50 -10.72
CA ILE A 158 5.60 13.94 -10.95
C ILE A 158 6.77 14.51 -10.11
N SER A 159 7.46 13.65 -9.33
CA SER A 159 8.52 14.03 -8.40
C SER A 159 8.08 14.96 -7.27
N ASP A 160 6.80 14.96 -6.92
CA ASP A 160 6.25 15.72 -5.79
C ASP A 160 6.14 14.83 -4.54
N VAL A 161 7.28 14.59 -3.93
CA VAL A 161 7.42 13.64 -2.82
C VAL A 161 7.09 14.25 -1.44
N LYS A 162 6.92 15.57 -1.34
CA LYS A 162 6.60 16.23 -0.06
C LYS A 162 5.18 15.89 0.40
N TYR A 163 4.19 16.05 -0.48
CA TYR A 163 2.79 15.70 -0.18
C TYR A 163 2.60 14.22 0.11
N MET A 164 3.42 13.36 -0.51
CA MET A 164 3.41 11.93 -0.27
C MET A 164 3.75 11.58 1.20
N ALA A 165 4.76 12.22 1.78
CA ALA A 165 5.14 12.01 3.18
C ALA A 165 4.00 12.43 4.14
N TYR A 166 3.33 13.56 3.87
CA TYR A 166 2.18 14.02 4.68
C TYR A 166 1.01 13.04 4.60
N MET A 167 0.67 12.54 3.40
CA MET A 167 -0.42 11.56 3.24
C MET A 167 -0.13 10.24 3.95
N ALA A 168 1.10 9.75 3.91
CA ALA A 168 1.49 8.53 4.59
C ALA A 168 1.33 8.63 6.11
N VAL A 169 1.75 9.76 6.71
CA VAL A 169 1.60 10.00 8.15
C VAL A 169 0.12 10.05 8.55
N SER A 170 -0.72 10.76 7.79
CA SER A 170 -2.15 10.83 8.07
C SER A 170 -2.83 9.47 7.96
N TYR A 171 -2.48 8.68 6.95
CA TYR A 171 -3.03 7.35 6.73
C TYR A 171 -2.64 6.36 7.84
N THR A 172 -1.37 6.36 8.26
CA THR A 172 -0.90 5.49 9.35
C THR A 172 -1.53 5.87 10.69
N HIS A 173 -1.83 7.16 10.91
CA HIS A 173 -2.52 7.61 12.12
C HIS A 173 -3.97 7.11 12.17
N LEU A 174 -4.69 7.17 11.04
CA LEU A 174 -6.06 6.63 10.94
C LEU A 174 -6.08 5.12 11.18
N ARG A 175 -5.14 4.39 10.59
CA ARG A 175 -5.02 2.95 10.75
C ARG A 175 -4.72 2.52 12.18
N ALA A 176 -3.90 3.25 12.91
CA ALA A 176 -3.60 2.96 14.31
C ALA A 176 -4.86 3.08 15.20
N HIS A 177 -5.83 3.92 14.82
CA HIS A 177 -7.12 4.05 15.52
C HIS A 177 -8.10 2.90 15.23
N GLU A 178 -7.97 2.21 14.09
CA GLU A 178 -8.86 1.07 13.75
C GLU A 178 -8.40 -0.27 14.35
N THR A 179 -7.15 -0.33 14.85
CA THR A 179 -6.56 -1.54 15.44
C THR A 179 -6.58 -1.54 16.97
N LEU A 180 -7.12 -0.50 17.61
CA LEU A 180 -7.37 -0.40 19.05
C LEU A 180 -8.86 -0.61 19.38
#